data_23158ee6250e8e09427232505dee318b
#
_entry.id   23158ee6250e8e09427232505dee318b
#
_cell.length_a   1.000
_cell.length_b   1.000
_cell.length_c   1.000
_cell.angle_alpha   90.00
_cell.angle_beta   90.00
_cell.angle_gamma   90.00
#
_symmetry.space_group_name_H-M   'P 1'
#
loop_
_entity.id
_entity.type
_entity.pdbx_description
1 polymer ?
#
loop_
_entity_poly.entity_id
_entity_poly.type
_entity_poly.pdbx_seq_one_letter_code
_entity_poly.pdbx_strand_id
1 'polypeptide(L)'
;MKNQHWENVKCIQSSDANVRKYVFTNEGERGAVAESVLYKYPTYNERTVICCSTQSGCPVGCRFCGTGEFFIRSLTGDEIVAQVQHLFADENIDPTQVKRMQIMFMSMGEPLLNKQGLISALRQLYVLYPTAALLISTSAPDIDYTWVRDTSVEIPTVGLQFSVHESTNEARNKLIPFAAKLDLTGIALQGENWFYATGRQPFFNYCAHDKNSSQEDAQRLFDLFDPKIWQSTVSVICEQDESVAAANVRQRQLATDFMDKLLAMGYSTRCFDPAGQDDIGGGCGQLWYVQDYAKNHPELVRSSCGAGRDKVHAPRVIEIVAM
;
A
#
# COMPACT_ATOMS: atom_id res chain seq x y z
N MET A 1 -2.89 20.57 -17.98
CA MET A 1 -2.37 21.54 -16.99
C MET A 1 -0.99 21.07 -16.55
N LYS A 2 0.03 21.94 -16.50
CA LYS A 2 1.33 21.55 -15.93
C LYS A 2 1.10 21.23 -14.45
N ASN A 3 1.51 20.04 -14.02
CA ASN A 3 1.50 19.69 -12.61
C ASN A 3 2.49 20.61 -11.88
N GLN A 4 2.03 21.45 -10.96
CA GLN A 4 2.89 22.43 -10.28
C GLN A 4 3.85 21.78 -9.27
N HIS A 5 3.60 20.52 -8.90
CA HIS A 5 4.32 19.79 -7.86
C HIS A 5 5.23 18.69 -8.39
N TRP A 6 5.04 18.27 -9.66
CA TRP A 6 5.84 17.23 -10.30
C TRP A 6 6.30 17.70 -11.66
N GLU A 7 7.62 17.66 -11.90
CA GLU A 7 8.25 18.15 -13.13
C GLU A 7 8.02 17.21 -14.30
N ASN A 8 8.15 15.91 -14.05
CA ASN A 8 7.97 14.87 -15.06
C ASN A 8 7.00 13.80 -14.56
N VAL A 9 6.19 13.29 -15.46
CA VAL A 9 5.28 12.17 -15.22
C VAL A 9 5.35 11.20 -16.38
N LYS A 10 5.64 9.92 -16.06
CA LYS A 10 5.61 8.82 -17.03
C LYS A 10 4.43 7.91 -16.72
N CYS A 11 3.59 7.63 -17.71
CA CYS A 11 2.50 6.67 -17.60
C CYS A 11 2.89 5.35 -18.29
N ILE A 12 2.51 4.23 -17.65
CA ILE A 12 2.69 2.86 -18.13
C ILE A 12 1.35 2.16 -18.00
N GLN A 13 0.87 1.56 -19.07
CA GLN A 13 -0.45 0.92 -19.11
C GLN A 13 -0.31 -0.60 -19.18
N SER A 14 -1.19 -1.33 -18.44
CA SER A 14 -1.31 -2.78 -18.56
C SER A 14 -1.85 -3.20 -19.94
N SER A 15 -1.54 -4.42 -20.35
CA SER A 15 -1.96 -4.98 -21.64
C SER A 15 -3.48 -5.00 -21.83
N ASP A 16 -4.23 -5.18 -20.74
CA ASP A 16 -5.69 -5.17 -20.71
C ASP A 16 -6.31 -3.77 -20.54
N ALA A 17 -5.48 -2.72 -20.45
CA ALA A 17 -5.87 -1.33 -20.21
C ALA A 17 -6.71 -1.07 -18.95
N ASN A 18 -6.69 -1.99 -17.97
CA ASN A 18 -7.41 -1.85 -16.70
C ASN A 18 -6.59 -1.18 -15.61
N VAL A 19 -5.27 -1.14 -15.78
CA VAL A 19 -4.35 -0.55 -14.81
C VAL A 19 -3.41 0.43 -15.50
N ARG A 20 -3.21 1.58 -14.87
CA ARG A 20 -2.18 2.56 -15.24
C ARG A 20 -1.29 2.86 -14.05
N LYS A 21 -0.01 2.80 -14.30
CA LYS A 21 1.03 3.17 -13.35
C LYS A 21 1.66 4.49 -13.77
N TYR A 22 1.72 5.42 -12.85
CA TYR A 22 2.32 6.74 -13.04
C TYR A 22 3.55 6.88 -12.17
N VAL A 23 4.66 7.25 -12.80
CA VAL A 23 5.92 7.56 -12.10
C VAL A 23 6.14 9.06 -12.20
N PHE A 24 6.18 9.70 -11.05
CA PHE A 24 6.36 11.14 -10.87
C PHE A 24 7.79 11.41 -10.44
N THR A 25 8.43 12.40 -11.02
CA THR A 25 9.81 12.77 -10.62
C THR A 25 9.97 14.27 -10.54
N ASN A 26 10.77 14.68 -9.56
CA ASN A 26 11.33 16.01 -9.40
C ASN A 26 12.85 15.90 -9.32
N GLU A 27 13.57 16.86 -9.87
CA GLU A 27 15.03 16.92 -9.86
C GLU A 27 15.55 17.98 -8.87
N GLY A 28 16.88 18.10 -8.74
CA GLY A 28 17.55 19.11 -7.93
C GLY A 28 17.37 18.91 -6.41
N GLU A 29 17.47 20.01 -5.65
CA GLU A 29 17.43 19.97 -4.17
C GLU A 29 16.11 19.44 -3.58
N ARG A 30 15.02 19.49 -4.32
CA ARG A 30 13.72 18.92 -3.99
C ARG A 30 13.48 17.57 -4.66
N GLY A 31 14.55 16.90 -5.09
CA GLY A 31 14.48 15.63 -5.77
C GLY A 31 13.58 14.63 -5.05
N ALA A 32 12.71 14.01 -5.80
CA ALA A 32 11.79 12.99 -5.32
C ALA A 32 11.32 12.11 -6.48
N VAL A 33 11.00 10.88 -6.15
CA VAL A 33 10.25 9.98 -7.02
C VAL A 33 9.01 9.51 -6.27
N ALA A 34 7.87 9.41 -6.95
CA ALA A 34 6.67 8.79 -6.43
C ALA A 34 6.04 7.89 -7.50
N GLU A 35 5.32 6.89 -7.05
CA GLU A 35 4.56 6.01 -7.93
C GLU A 35 3.10 5.98 -7.50
N SER A 36 2.20 6.11 -8.46
CA SER A 36 0.77 5.92 -8.24
C SER A 36 0.21 4.93 -9.23
N VAL A 37 -0.79 4.18 -8.78
CA VAL A 37 -1.47 3.19 -9.62
C VAL A 37 -2.96 3.51 -9.66
N LEU A 38 -3.52 3.54 -10.86
CA LEU A 38 -4.94 3.76 -11.13
C LEU A 38 -5.55 2.47 -11.67
N TYR A 39 -6.61 2.00 -11.02
CA TYR A 39 -7.35 0.80 -11.41
C TYR A 39 -8.78 1.15 -11.83
N LYS A 40 -9.26 0.44 -12.84
CA LYS A 40 -10.59 0.53 -13.41
C LYS A 40 -11.36 -0.78 -13.19
N TYR A 41 -12.59 -0.73 -12.61
CA TYR A 41 -13.39 -1.91 -12.28
C TYR A 41 -14.90 -1.71 -12.55
N PRO A 42 -15.49 -2.25 -13.62
CA PRO A 42 -14.91 -2.48 -14.95
C PRO A 42 -14.73 -1.18 -15.71
N THR A 43 -15.37 -0.09 -15.27
CA THR A 43 -15.21 1.27 -15.78
C THR A 43 -14.82 2.21 -14.66
N TYR A 44 -14.23 3.36 -14.98
CA TYR A 44 -13.92 4.36 -13.96
C TYR A 44 -15.18 4.86 -13.24
N ASN A 45 -16.30 5.02 -13.95
CA ASN A 45 -17.56 5.46 -13.34
C ASN A 45 -18.13 4.44 -12.35
N GLU A 46 -17.99 3.15 -12.61
CA GLU A 46 -18.44 2.12 -11.67
C GLU A 46 -17.56 2.08 -10.41
N ARG A 47 -16.25 1.99 -10.62
CA ARG A 47 -15.31 1.99 -9.52
C ARG A 47 -13.92 2.44 -9.97
N THR A 48 -13.41 3.46 -9.30
CA THR A 48 -12.04 3.96 -9.44
C THR A 48 -11.27 3.72 -8.15
N VAL A 49 -10.11 3.09 -8.25
CA VAL A 49 -9.18 2.90 -7.13
C VAL A 49 -7.85 3.53 -7.50
N ILE A 50 -7.33 4.36 -6.61
CA ILE A 50 -6.03 5.00 -6.73
C ILE A 50 -5.16 4.56 -5.55
N CYS A 51 -3.97 4.02 -5.83
CA CYS A 51 -2.92 3.89 -4.84
C CYS A 51 -1.93 5.02 -5.02
N CYS A 52 -1.66 5.83 -4.00
CA CYS A 52 -0.71 6.94 -4.06
C CYS A 52 0.41 6.79 -3.04
N SER A 53 1.55 7.40 -3.35
CA SER A 53 2.74 7.44 -2.51
C SER A 53 2.64 8.56 -1.47
N THR A 54 3.16 8.31 -0.27
CA THR A 54 3.25 9.30 0.83
C THR A 54 4.68 9.75 1.10
N GLN A 55 5.66 9.00 0.63
CA GLN A 55 7.07 9.31 0.75
C GLN A 55 7.79 9.00 -0.57
N SER A 56 8.93 9.58 -0.80
CA SER A 56 9.88 9.19 -1.83
C SER A 56 10.84 8.17 -1.22
N GLY A 57 10.65 6.90 -1.58
CA GLY A 57 11.24 5.77 -0.85
C GLY A 57 10.44 5.41 0.41
N CYS A 58 10.98 4.49 1.23
CA CYS A 58 10.36 4.04 2.47
C CYS A 58 11.42 3.63 3.49
N PRO A 59 11.40 4.15 4.73
CA PRO A 59 12.41 3.83 5.74
C PRO A 59 12.16 2.48 6.43
N VAL A 60 11.04 1.81 6.18
CA VAL A 60 10.62 0.58 6.90
C VAL A 60 11.42 -0.65 6.46
N GLY A 61 11.73 -0.77 5.17
CA GLY A 61 12.58 -1.84 4.65
C GLY A 61 11.94 -3.23 4.64
N CYS A 62 10.62 -3.32 4.41
CA CYS A 62 9.93 -4.61 4.26
C CYS A 62 10.60 -5.46 3.18
N ARG A 63 10.86 -6.75 3.47
CA ARG A 63 11.65 -7.61 2.58
C ARG A 63 10.95 -7.97 1.28
N PHE A 64 9.64 -7.93 1.24
CA PHE A 64 8.82 -8.18 0.05
C PHE A 64 8.58 -6.92 -0.82
N CYS A 65 8.99 -5.74 -0.35
CA CYS A 65 8.69 -4.47 -1.01
C CYS A 65 9.90 -3.90 -1.72
N GLY A 66 9.76 -3.59 -3.01
CA GLY A 66 10.80 -2.97 -3.82
C GLY A 66 11.22 -1.57 -3.36
N THR A 67 10.38 -0.87 -2.60
CA THR A 67 10.71 0.45 -2.03
C THR A 67 11.58 0.37 -0.78
N GLY A 68 11.60 -0.76 -0.08
CA GLY A 68 12.32 -0.90 1.19
C GLY A 68 13.83 -0.75 1.12
N GLU A 69 14.39 -0.44 -0.05
CA GLU A 69 15.83 -0.31 -0.25
C GLU A 69 16.33 1.12 -0.14
N PHE A 70 15.48 2.12 -0.25
CA PHE A 70 15.88 3.50 -0.19
C PHE A 70 14.83 4.42 0.44
N PHE A 71 15.28 5.53 0.97
CA PHE A 71 14.46 6.62 1.46
C PHE A 71 15.10 7.95 1.09
N ILE A 72 14.35 8.84 0.47
CA ILE A 72 14.78 10.20 0.10
C ILE A 72 14.15 11.19 1.08
N ARG A 73 12.82 11.34 1.07
CA ARG A 73 12.09 12.26 1.94
C ARG A 73 10.59 11.93 2.02
N SER A 74 9.92 12.52 2.98
CA SER A 74 8.46 12.58 3.01
C SER A 74 7.95 13.52 1.92
N LEU A 75 6.80 13.20 1.33
CA LEU A 75 6.08 14.06 0.39
C LEU A 75 5.23 15.08 1.17
N THR A 76 5.06 16.27 0.61
CA THR A 76 4.10 17.25 1.12
C THR A 76 2.67 16.79 0.82
N GLY A 77 1.69 17.37 1.53
CA GLY A 77 0.28 17.09 1.24
C GLY A 77 -0.10 17.44 -0.19
N ASP A 78 0.44 18.54 -0.70
CA ASP A 78 0.18 19.00 -2.07
C ASP A 78 0.78 18.04 -3.12
N GLU A 79 1.97 17.50 -2.89
CA GLU A 79 2.58 16.48 -3.76
C GLU A 79 1.76 15.18 -3.76
N ILE A 80 1.18 14.80 -2.63
CA ILE A 80 0.30 13.62 -2.53
C ILE A 80 -1.01 13.87 -3.28
N VAL A 81 -1.65 15.02 -3.07
CA VAL A 81 -2.91 15.39 -3.76
C VAL A 81 -2.70 15.53 -5.26
N ALA A 82 -1.57 16.12 -5.67
CA ALA A 82 -1.22 16.30 -7.07
C ALA A 82 -1.10 14.98 -7.85
N GLN A 83 -0.68 13.89 -7.20
CA GLN A 83 -0.72 12.55 -7.82
C GLN A 83 -2.16 12.22 -8.22
N VAL A 84 -3.11 12.29 -7.28
CA VAL A 84 -4.52 11.95 -7.52
C VAL A 84 -5.15 12.83 -8.60
N GLN A 85 -4.94 14.15 -8.53
CA GLN A 85 -5.47 15.10 -9.51
C GLN A 85 -4.91 14.86 -10.92
N HIS A 86 -3.62 14.49 -11.02
CA HIS A 86 -3.00 14.19 -12.31
C HIS A 86 -3.67 12.98 -12.97
N LEU A 87 -3.93 11.90 -12.21
CA LEU A 87 -4.55 10.69 -12.72
C LEU A 87 -5.96 10.97 -13.27
N PHE A 88 -6.75 11.76 -12.55
CA PHE A 88 -8.09 12.14 -13.02
C PHE A 88 -8.04 13.00 -14.29
N ALA A 89 -7.09 13.94 -14.35
CA ALA A 89 -6.95 14.81 -15.52
C ALA A 89 -6.47 14.06 -16.75
N ASP A 90 -5.48 13.17 -16.61
CA ASP A 90 -4.90 12.39 -17.70
C ASP A 90 -5.91 11.42 -18.32
N GLU A 91 -6.72 10.77 -17.48
CA GLU A 91 -7.75 9.81 -17.90
C GLU A 91 -9.13 10.45 -18.18
N ASN A 92 -9.23 11.77 -18.09
CA ASN A 92 -10.51 12.50 -18.23
C ASN A 92 -11.63 11.94 -17.36
N ILE A 93 -11.30 11.56 -16.13
CA ILE A 93 -12.28 11.04 -15.16
C ILE A 93 -12.97 12.22 -14.48
N ASP A 94 -14.30 12.26 -14.58
CA ASP A 94 -15.12 13.16 -13.76
C ASP A 94 -15.37 12.51 -12.39
N PRO A 95 -14.77 13.01 -11.30
CA PRO A 95 -14.92 12.42 -9.98
C PRO A 95 -16.36 12.39 -9.48
N THR A 96 -17.22 13.29 -9.97
CA THR A 96 -18.63 13.37 -9.57
C THR A 96 -19.47 12.23 -10.13
N GLN A 97 -19.00 11.56 -11.18
CA GLN A 97 -19.66 10.44 -11.84
C GLN A 97 -19.17 9.07 -11.32
N VAL A 98 -18.17 9.05 -10.46
CA VAL A 98 -17.60 7.80 -9.91
C VAL A 98 -18.49 7.30 -8.78
N LYS A 99 -19.18 6.18 -8.97
CA LYS A 99 -20.07 5.58 -7.96
C LYS A 99 -19.30 5.10 -6.71
N ARG A 100 -18.11 4.54 -6.90
CA ARG A 100 -17.26 4.05 -5.82
C ARG A 100 -15.82 4.48 -6.02
N MET A 101 -15.39 5.47 -5.25
CA MET A 101 -14.02 6.00 -5.29
C MET A 101 -13.24 5.56 -4.05
N GLN A 102 -12.02 5.09 -4.27
CA GLN A 102 -11.09 4.72 -3.20
C GLN A 102 -9.72 5.31 -3.48
N ILE A 103 -9.18 6.07 -2.55
CA ILE A 103 -7.82 6.61 -2.59
C ILE A 103 -7.05 5.94 -1.45
N MET A 104 -6.01 5.20 -1.80
CA MET A 104 -5.29 4.31 -0.89
C MET A 104 -3.86 4.80 -0.73
N PHE A 105 -3.45 5.11 0.50
CA PHE A 105 -2.08 5.52 0.84
C PHE A 105 -1.25 4.26 1.12
N MET A 106 -0.92 3.52 0.06
CA MET A 106 -0.24 2.23 0.16
C MET A 106 0.70 1.92 -1.01
N SER A 107 0.99 2.91 -1.88
CA SER A 107 1.98 2.71 -2.94
C SER A 107 3.39 2.75 -2.35
N MET A 108 4.02 3.90 -2.21
CA MET A 108 5.38 4.04 -1.69
C MET A 108 5.40 4.86 -0.41
N GLY A 109 6.15 4.38 0.59
CA GLY A 109 6.30 5.02 1.89
C GLY A 109 5.43 4.43 2.99
N GLU A 110 5.80 4.72 4.24
CA GLU A 110 4.98 4.45 5.42
C GLU A 110 4.18 5.72 5.76
N PRO A 111 2.85 5.71 5.56
CA PRO A 111 2.06 6.93 5.70
C PRO A 111 2.11 7.53 7.10
N LEU A 112 2.18 6.71 8.15
CA LEU A 112 2.20 7.22 9.53
C LEU A 112 3.53 7.86 9.93
N LEU A 113 4.61 7.61 9.18
CA LEU A 113 5.87 8.33 9.35
C LEU A 113 5.91 9.68 8.61
N ASN A 114 4.83 10.02 7.89
CA ASN A 114 4.64 11.32 7.25
C ASN A 114 3.40 12.04 7.81
N LYS A 115 3.34 12.25 9.11
CA LYS A 115 2.18 12.83 9.79
C LYS A 115 1.67 14.12 9.13
N GLN A 116 2.55 15.09 8.90
CA GLN A 116 2.13 16.41 8.38
C GLN A 116 1.60 16.32 6.95
N GLY A 117 2.32 15.63 6.06
CA GLY A 117 1.92 15.44 4.67
C GLY A 117 0.62 14.64 4.57
N LEU A 118 0.48 13.58 5.37
CA LEU A 118 -0.72 12.75 5.36
C LEU A 118 -1.96 13.50 5.85
N ILE A 119 -1.90 14.21 6.98
CA ILE A 119 -3.03 14.99 7.50
C ILE A 119 -3.45 16.06 6.49
N SER A 120 -2.47 16.77 5.91
CA SER A 120 -2.74 17.77 4.88
C SER A 120 -3.42 17.16 3.65
N ALA A 121 -2.91 16.03 3.15
CA ALA A 121 -3.50 15.34 2.00
C ALA A 121 -4.91 14.83 2.29
N LEU A 122 -5.15 14.22 3.46
CA LEU A 122 -6.47 13.71 3.86
C LEU A 122 -7.52 14.82 3.87
N ARG A 123 -7.20 15.98 4.48
CA ARG A 123 -8.11 17.13 4.54
C ARG A 123 -8.42 17.69 3.15
N GLN A 124 -7.40 17.88 2.33
CA GLN A 124 -7.58 18.38 0.97
C GLN A 124 -8.40 17.40 0.11
N LEU A 125 -8.08 16.09 0.15
CA LEU A 125 -8.79 15.09 -0.62
C LEU A 125 -10.24 14.93 -0.16
N TYR A 126 -10.52 15.07 1.14
CA TYR A 126 -11.88 15.05 1.66
C TYR A 126 -12.71 16.25 1.17
N VAL A 127 -12.10 17.43 1.06
CA VAL A 127 -12.77 18.62 0.48
C VAL A 127 -13.01 18.44 -1.01
N LEU A 128 -12.01 17.91 -1.75
CA LEU A 128 -12.11 17.72 -3.20
C LEU A 128 -13.04 16.56 -3.59
N TYR A 129 -13.01 15.47 -2.81
CA TYR A 129 -13.71 14.21 -3.10
C TYR A 129 -14.41 13.66 -1.85
N PRO A 130 -15.48 14.31 -1.38
CA PRO A 130 -16.08 14.04 -0.05
C PRO A 130 -16.67 12.62 0.10
N THR A 131 -16.95 11.93 -1.01
CA THR A 131 -17.46 10.56 -1.02
C THR A 131 -16.37 9.49 -1.18
N ALA A 132 -15.13 9.91 -1.42
CA ALA A 132 -14.02 8.97 -1.60
C ALA A 132 -13.63 8.31 -0.27
N ALA A 133 -13.49 6.99 -0.27
CA ALA A 133 -12.87 6.29 0.84
C ALA A 133 -11.36 6.56 0.83
N LEU A 134 -10.83 7.12 1.91
CA LEU A 134 -9.42 7.48 2.10
C LEU A 134 -8.75 6.41 2.98
N LEU A 135 -8.06 5.45 2.36
CA LEU A 135 -7.58 4.24 3.05
C LEU A 135 -6.11 4.37 3.43
N ILE A 136 -5.83 4.48 4.73
CA ILE A 136 -4.47 4.43 5.28
C ILE A 136 -4.08 2.96 5.47
N SER A 137 -2.95 2.54 4.88
CA SER A 137 -2.35 1.23 5.14
C SER A 137 -0.96 1.41 5.75
N THR A 138 -0.73 0.80 6.91
CA THR A 138 0.48 1.05 7.71
C THR A 138 1.15 -0.23 8.18
N SER A 139 2.48 -0.22 8.23
CA SER A 139 3.28 -1.25 8.90
C SER A 139 3.24 -1.16 10.42
N ALA A 140 2.49 -0.22 10.96
CA ALA A 140 2.34 0.07 12.37
C ALA A 140 3.63 0.53 13.07
N PRO A 141 4.24 1.67 12.68
CA PRO A 141 5.33 2.24 13.45
C PRO A 141 4.90 2.54 14.88
N ASP A 142 5.81 2.42 15.82
CA ASP A 142 5.59 2.75 17.24
C ASP A 142 5.64 4.28 17.42
N ILE A 143 4.48 4.90 17.31
CA ILE A 143 4.26 6.35 17.37
C ILE A 143 3.03 6.66 18.25
N ASP A 144 2.80 7.93 18.52
CA ASP A 144 1.52 8.39 19.08
C ASP A 144 0.38 8.28 18.05
N TYR A 145 -0.58 7.39 18.29
CA TYR A 145 -1.75 7.16 17.43
C TYR A 145 -2.92 8.13 17.69
N THR A 146 -2.81 9.03 18.65
CA THR A 146 -3.89 9.98 18.97
C THR A 146 -4.28 10.80 17.74
N TRP A 147 -3.32 11.34 17.02
CA TRP A 147 -3.60 12.12 15.82
C TRP A 147 -4.25 11.30 14.68
N VAL A 148 -3.97 9.99 14.60
CA VAL A 148 -4.62 9.12 13.60
C VAL A 148 -6.10 8.98 13.92
N ARG A 149 -6.43 8.78 15.20
CA ARG A 149 -7.83 8.71 15.68
C ARG A 149 -8.54 10.03 15.47
N ASP A 150 -7.95 11.14 15.92
CA ASP A 150 -8.54 12.48 15.82
C ASP A 150 -8.84 12.86 14.35
N THR A 151 -7.87 12.65 13.45
CA THR A 151 -8.06 12.88 12.02
C THR A 151 -9.14 11.96 11.43
N SER A 152 -9.21 10.70 11.90
CA SER A 152 -10.22 9.75 11.43
C SER A 152 -11.63 10.07 11.97
N VAL A 153 -11.75 10.71 13.11
CA VAL A 153 -13.02 11.25 13.62
C VAL A 153 -13.42 12.50 12.82
N GLU A 154 -12.47 13.40 12.55
CA GLU A 154 -12.68 14.60 11.74
C GLU A 154 -13.14 14.24 10.32
N ILE A 155 -12.55 13.19 9.71
CA ILE A 155 -12.79 12.79 8.33
C ILE A 155 -13.44 11.37 8.30
N PRO A 156 -14.78 11.28 8.21
CA PRO A 156 -15.50 10.00 8.33
C PRO A 156 -15.19 8.98 7.24
N THR A 157 -14.64 9.39 6.11
CA THR A 157 -14.28 8.51 4.99
C THR A 157 -12.91 7.86 5.14
N VAL A 158 -12.14 8.19 6.19
CA VAL A 158 -10.86 7.54 6.47
C VAL A 158 -11.09 6.12 6.95
N GLY A 159 -10.41 5.16 6.31
CA GLY A 159 -10.28 3.77 6.74
C GLY A 159 -8.84 3.48 7.20
N LEU A 160 -8.67 2.53 8.11
CA LEU A 160 -7.38 2.15 8.65
C LEU A 160 -7.13 0.66 8.42
N GLN A 161 -5.97 0.34 7.84
CA GLN A 161 -5.50 -1.02 7.62
C GLN A 161 -4.09 -1.18 8.19
N PHE A 162 -3.86 -2.27 8.90
CA PHE A 162 -2.55 -2.64 9.42
C PHE A 162 -1.95 -3.78 8.60
N SER A 163 -0.72 -3.61 8.14
CA SER A 163 0.10 -4.63 7.48
C SER A 163 0.61 -5.61 8.54
N VAL A 164 -0.16 -6.66 8.78
CA VAL A 164 0.17 -7.73 9.75
C VAL A 164 1.08 -8.76 9.11
N HIS A 165 0.67 -9.38 8.02
CA HIS A 165 1.38 -10.29 7.12
C HIS A 165 1.95 -11.57 7.75
N GLU A 166 2.04 -11.67 9.05
CA GLU A 166 2.51 -12.84 9.79
C GLU A 166 1.69 -13.02 11.08
N SER A 167 1.54 -14.27 11.52
CA SER A 167 0.77 -14.60 12.71
C SER A 167 1.59 -14.59 14.00
N THR A 168 2.92 -14.39 13.90
CA THR A 168 3.84 -14.31 15.05
C THR A 168 4.75 -13.09 14.94
N ASN A 169 5.13 -12.53 16.10
CA ASN A 169 6.06 -11.41 16.15
C ASN A 169 7.44 -11.76 15.57
N GLU A 170 7.91 -12.99 15.79
CA GLU A 170 9.20 -13.43 15.28
C GLU A 170 9.23 -13.43 13.73
N ALA A 171 8.24 -14.03 13.08
CA ALA A 171 8.14 -14.06 11.63
C ALA A 171 7.95 -12.65 11.07
N ARG A 172 7.07 -11.84 11.70
CA ARG A 172 6.82 -10.47 11.32
C ARG A 172 8.07 -9.59 11.43
N ASN A 173 8.92 -9.78 12.45
CA ASN A 173 10.17 -9.05 12.60
C ASN A 173 11.19 -9.40 11.50
N LYS A 174 11.16 -10.64 11.00
CA LYS A 174 11.99 -11.05 9.85
C LYS A 174 11.48 -10.41 8.55
N LEU A 175 10.17 -10.34 8.37
CA LEU A 175 9.54 -9.82 7.15
C LEU A 175 9.57 -8.28 7.11
N ILE A 176 9.28 -7.62 8.23
CA ILE A 176 9.28 -6.17 8.41
C ILE A 176 10.36 -5.81 9.45
N PRO A 177 11.61 -5.60 9.02
CA PRO A 177 12.76 -5.48 9.94
C PRO A 177 12.88 -4.10 10.61
N PHE A 178 11.90 -3.24 10.49
CA PHE A 178 11.85 -1.93 11.15
C PHE A 178 11.71 -2.11 12.66
N ALA A 179 12.73 -1.69 13.42
CA ALA A 179 12.77 -1.94 14.87
C ALA A 179 11.72 -1.14 15.64
N ALA A 180 11.45 0.12 15.22
CA ALA A 180 10.49 1.00 15.88
C ALA A 180 9.07 0.78 15.33
N LYS A 181 8.55 -0.44 15.44
CA LYS A 181 7.16 -0.80 15.10
C LYS A 181 6.49 -1.52 16.26
N LEU A 182 5.17 -1.41 16.32
CA LEU A 182 4.36 -2.17 17.26
C LEU A 182 4.47 -3.69 16.97
N ASP A 183 4.39 -4.47 18.01
CA ASP A 183 4.12 -5.91 17.93
C ASP A 183 2.64 -6.18 17.61
N LEU A 184 2.27 -7.44 17.41
CA LEU A 184 0.90 -7.81 17.05
C LEU A 184 -0.13 -7.41 18.11
N THR A 185 0.21 -7.50 19.38
CA THR A 185 -0.65 -7.08 20.50
C THR A 185 -0.85 -5.56 20.49
N GLY A 186 0.23 -4.81 20.24
CA GLY A 186 0.17 -3.35 20.08
C GLY A 186 -0.69 -2.94 18.89
N ILE A 187 -0.63 -3.67 17.78
CA ILE A 187 -1.51 -3.45 16.62
C ILE A 187 -2.97 -3.68 17.00
N ALA A 188 -3.27 -4.80 17.68
CA ALA A 188 -4.63 -5.12 18.13
C ALA A 188 -5.19 -3.98 18.99
N LEU A 189 -4.42 -3.53 19.98
CA LEU A 189 -4.80 -2.41 20.85
C LEU A 189 -5.07 -1.11 20.07
N GLN A 190 -4.20 -0.73 19.11
CA GLN A 190 -4.39 0.51 18.36
C GLN A 190 -5.59 0.44 17.42
N GLY A 191 -5.85 -0.71 16.81
CA GLY A 191 -7.03 -0.90 15.97
C GLY A 191 -8.34 -0.88 16.77
N GLU A 192 -8.38 -1.51 17.95
CA GLU A 192 -9.51 -1.44 18.86
C GLU A 192 -9.78 -0.01 19.34
N ASN A 193 -8.74 0.72 19.77
CA ASN A 193 -8.86 2.12 20.14
C ASN A 193 -9.39 2.98 18.99
N TRP A 194 -9.00 2.69 17.76
CA TRP A 194 -9.50 3.37 16.55
C TRP A 194 -10.97 3.02 16.31
N PHE A 195 -11.36 1.73 16.47
CA PHE A 195 -12.74 1.29 16.36
C PHE A 195 -13.65 2.01 17.36
N TYR A 196 -13.28 2.03 18.63
CA TYR A 196 -14.07 2.69 19.67
C TYR A 196 -14.18 4.21 19.45
N ALA A 197 -13.15 4.86 18.89
CA ALA A 197 -13.18 6.28 18.61
C ALA A 197 -14.05 6.63 17.39
N THR A 198 -14.08 5.76 16.38
CA THR A 198 -14.68 6.08 15.06
C THR A 198 -15.96 5.32 14.74
N GLY A 199 -16.24 4.21 15.43
CA GLY A 199 -17.30 3.27 15.11
C GLY A 199 -17.07 2.44 13.84
N ARG A 200 -15.88 2.54 13.21
CA ARG A 200 -15.53 1.84 11.97
C ARG A 200 -14.57 0.69 12.27
N GLN A 201 -14.74 -0.42 11.57
CA GLN A 201 -13.87 -1.58 11.74
C GLN A 201 -12.53 -1.35 11.03
N PRO A 202 -11.38 -1.47 11.72
CA PRO A 202 -10.08 -1.52 11.08
C PRO A 202 -9.89 -2.83 10.33
N PHE A 203 -8.92 -2.84 9.42
CA PHE A 203 -8.52 -4.02 8.68
C PHE A 203 -7.13 -4.48 9.10
N PHE A 204 -6.92 -5.79 9.17
CA PHE A 204 -5.58 -6.33 9.03
C PHE A 204 -5.38 -6.88 7.61
N ASN A 205 -4.21 -6.59 7.03
CA ASN A 205 -3.79 -7.17 5.76
C ASN A 205 -2.80 -8.29 6.00
N TYR A 206 -3.00 -9.40 5.31
CA TYR A 206 -2.22 -10.60 5.46
C TYR A 206 -1.78 -11.13 4.09
N CYS A 207 -0.49 -11.27 3.91
CA CYS A 207 0.09 -11.85 2.69
C CYS A 207 0.32 -13.34 2.94
N ALA A 208 -0.61 -14.18 2.50
CA ALA A 208 -0.53 -15.61 2.72
C ALA A 208 0.55 -16.25 1.83
N HIS A 209 1.38 -17.11 2.44
CA HIS A 209 2.38 -17.94 1.76
C HIS A 209 2.51 -19.31 2.46
N ASP A 210 3.32 -20.21 1.95
CA ASP A 210 3.42 -21.61 2.43
C ASP A 210 3.71 -21.75 3.93
N LYS A 211 4.40 -20.77 4.53
CA LYS A 211 4.88 -20.87 5.92
C LYS A 211 3.98 -20.15 6.92
N ASN A 212 2.92 -19.46 6.48
CA ASN A 212 2.05 -18.65 7.33
C ASN A 212 0.55 -18.82 7.02
N SER A 213 0.13 -19.84 6.30
CA SER A 213 -1.25 -20.07 5.88
C SER A 213 -1.91 -21.30 6.50
N SER A 214 -1.38 -21.79 7.62
CA SER A 214 -1.93 -22.94 8.36
C SER A 214 -3.21 -22.57 9.14
N GLN A 215 -3.90 -23.59 9.69
CA GLN A 215 -5.03 -23.37 10.59
C GLN A 215 -4.59 -22.72 11.90
N GLU A 216 -3.40 -23.07 12.38
CA GLU A 216 -2.81 -22.49 13.59
C GLU A 216 -2.48 -21.00 13.39
N ASP A 217 -2.09 -20.59 12.18
CA ASP A 217 -1.90 -19.17 11.85
C ASP A 217 -3.22 -18.42 11.91
N ALA A 218 -4.27 -18.97 11.34
CA ALA A 218 -5.60 -18.36 11.40
C ALA A 218 -6.11 -18.26 12.86
N GLN A 219 -5.86 -19.30 13.70
CA GLN A 219 -6.22 -19.28 15.12
C GLN A 219 -5.46 -18.21 15.90
N ARG A 220 -4.13 -18.06 15.67
CA ARG A 220 -3.35 -16.99 16.32
C ARG A 220 -3.86 -15.59 15.96
N LEU A 221 -4.29 -15.38 14.72
CA LEU A 221 -4.91 -14.12 14.32
C LEU A 221 -6.27 -13.91 15.00
N PHE A 222 -7.07 -14.97 15.11
CA PHE A 222 -8.37 -14.92 15.78
C PHE A 222 -8.24 -14.59 17.26
N ASP A 223 -7.23 -15.13 17.93
CA ASP A 223 -6.98 -14.88 19.36
C ASP A 223 -6.52 -13.42 19.63
N LEU A 224 -6.00 -12.73 18.61
CA LEU A 224 -5.51 -11.34 18.70
C LEU A 224 -6.50 -10.30 18.17
N PHE A 225 -7.24 -10.61 17.13
CA PHE A 225 -8.07 -9.67 16.39
C PHE A 225 -9.53 -10.11 16.39
N ASP A 226 -10.35 -9.64 17.33
CA ASP A 226 -11.77 -10.01 17.42
C ASP A 226 -12.53 -9.71 16.12
N PRO A 227 -13.15 -10.69 15.44
CA PRO A 227 -13.88 -10.48 14.20
C PRO A 227 -15.10 -9.54 14.30
N LYS A 228 -15.57 -9.25 15.54
CA LYS A 228 -16.59 -8.21 15.76
C LYS A 228 -16.04 -6.80 15.61
N ILE A 229 -14.74 -6.62 15.79
CA ILE A 229 -14.04 -5.34 15.71
C ILE A 229 -13.27 -5.24 14.40
N TRP A 230 -12.67 -6.34 13.94
CA TRP A 230 -11.75 -6.37 12.83
C TRP A 230 -12.33 -7.00 11.56
N GLN A 231 -11.93 -6.46 10.43
CA GLN A 231 -12.04 -7.10 9.13
C GLN A 231 -10.66 -7.54 8.63
N SER A 232 -10.63 -8.40 7.63
CA SER A 232 -9.37 -8.83 7.05
C SER A 232 -9.30 -8.63 5.53
N THR A 233 -8.09 -8.48 5.05
CA THR A 233 -7.75 -8.55 3.62
C THR A 233 -6.63 -9.56 3.47
N VAL A 234 -6.83 -10.58 2.65
CA VAL A 234 -5.76 -11.49 2.27
C VAL A 234 -5.23 -11.06 0.91
N SER A 235 -3.93 -10.72 0.85
CA SER A 235 -3.30 -10.23 -0.37
C SER A 235 -2.53 -11.33 -1.06
N VAL A 236 -2.67 -11.39 -2.39
CA VAL A 236 -1.83 -12.23 -3.25
C VAL A 236 -0.48 -11.54 -3.41
N ILE A 237 0.61 -12.28 -3.16
CA ILE A 237 1.99 -11.84 -3.41
C ILE A 237 2.61 -12.78 -4.44
N CYS A 238 3.35 -12.22 -5.41
CA CYS A 238 4.13 -13.03 -6.34
C CYS A 238 5.46 -13.45 -5.71
N GLU A 239 5.75 -14.74 -5.64
CA GLU A 239 7.06 -15.26 -5.24
C GLU A 239 8.05 -15.23 -6.40
N GLN A 240 9.37 -15.25 -6.09
CA GLN A 240 10.43 -14.99 -7.07
C GLN A 240 10.91 -16.22 -7.85
N ASP A 241 10.75 -17.42 -7.30
CA ASP A 241 11.51 -18.59 -7.75
C ASP A 241 10.77 -19.45 -8.78
N GLU A 242 9.54 -19.11 -9.13
CA GLU A 242 8.73 -19.83 -10.11
C GLU A 242 8.53 -18.99 -11.38
N SER A 243 8.13 -19.63 -12.48
CA SER A 243 7.62 -18.88 -13.62
C SER A 243 6.46 -18.01 -13.12
N VAL A 244 6.38 -16.75 -13.52
CA VAL A 244 5.40 -15.77 -13.01
C VAL A 244 3.97 -16.35 -13.06
N ALA A 245 3.62 -17.09 -14.11
CA ALA A 245 2.30 -17.69 -14.25
C ALA A 245 2.03 -18.79 -13.23
N ALA A 246 2.99 -19.69 -12.96
CA ALA A 246 2.82 -20.79 -11.99
C ALA A 246 2.79 -20.27 -10.55
N ALA A 247 3.68 -19.32 -10.22
CA ALA A 247 3.70 -18.65 -8.94
C ALA A 247 2.36 -17.97 -8.65
N ASN A 248 1.79 -17.28 -9.62
CA ASN A 248 0.53 -16.57 -9.46
C ASN A 248 -0.66 -17.50 -9.23
N VAL A 249 -0.73 -18.66 -9.90
CA VAL A 249 -1.79 -19.65 -9.66
C VAL A 249 -1.71 -20.17 -8.24
N ARG A 250 -0.52 -20.57 -7.79
CA ARG A 250 -0.28 -21.09 -6.44
C ARG A 250 -0.57 -20.03 -5.36
N GLN A 251 -0.10 -18.80 -5.54
CA GLN A 251 -0.32 -17.73 -4.59
C GLN A 251 -1.81 -17.34 -4.47
N ARG A 252 -2.55 -17.34 -5.56
CA ARG A 252 -4.01 -17.15 -5.54
C ARG A 252 -4.71 -18.25 -4.77
N GLN A 253 -4.30 -19.50 -4.95
CA GLN A 253 -4.86 -20.63 -4.23
C GLN A 253 -4.58 -20.50 -2.71
N LEU A 254 -3.34 -20.25 -2.32
CA LEU A 254 -2.97 -20.03 -0.91
C LEU A 254 -3.75 -18.88 -0.26
N ALA A 255 -3.88 -17.76 -0.97
CA ALA A 255 -4.64 -16.61 -0.47
C ALA A 255 -6.14 -16.95 -0.32
N THR A 256 -6.71 -17.70 -1.28
CA THR A 256 -8.11 -18.14 -1.23
C THR A 256 -8.34 -19.12 -0.09
N ASP A 257 -7.48 -20.14 0.05
CA ASP A 257 -7.61 -21.16 1.11
C ASP A 257 -7.45 -20.53 2.51
N PHE A 258 -6.59 -19.53 2.64
CA PHE A 258 -6.43 -18.81 3.90
C PHE A 258 -7.60 -17.86 4.18
N MET A 259 -8.12 -17.18 3.15
CA MET A 259 -9.34 -16.38 3.24
C MET A 259 -10.53 -17.23 3.74
N ASP A 260 -10.70 -18.45 3.21
CA ASP A 260 -11.78 -19.34 3.62
C ASP A 260 -11.67 -19.75 5.09
N LYS A 261 -10.45 -19.96 5.61
CA LYS A 261 -10.24 -20.20 7.06
C LYS A 261 -10.69 -19.01 7.89
N LEU A 262 -10.34 -17.78 7.50
CA LEU A 262 -10.75 -16.57 8.21
C LEU A 262 -12.27 -16.34 8.13
N LEU A 263 -12.89 -16.60 6.98
CA LEU A 263 -14.36 -16.54 6.82
C LEU A 263 -15.05 -17.53 7.76
N ALA A 264 -14.54 -18.77 7.85
CA ALA A 264 -15.10 -19.80 8.77
C ALA A 264 -14.97 -19.40 10.25
N MET A 265 -14.03 -18.52 10.59
CA MET A 265 -13.85 -17.97 11.94
C MET A 265 -14.68 -16.70 12.20
N GLY A 266 -15.48 -16.26 11.23
CA GLY A 266 -16.44 -15.15 11.39
C GLY A 266 -15.92 -13.78 10.95
N TYR A 267 -14.73 -13.68 10.33
CA TYR A 267 -14.28 -12.43 9.76
C TYR A 267 -15.05 -12.05 8.48
N SER A 268 -15.30 -10.76 8.30
CA SER A 268 -15.53 -10.20 6.98
C SER A 268 -14.19 -10.10 6.25
N THR A 269 -13.95 -11.01 5.32
CA THR A 269 -12.67 -11.16 4.63
C THR A 269 -12.81 -10.96 3.14
N ARG A 270 -11.83 -10.32 2.52
CA ARG A 270 -11.70 -10.20 1.06
C ARG A 270 -10.31 -10.64 0.60
N CYS A 271 -10.24 -11.26 -0.57
CA CYS A 271 -8.98 -11.45 -1.27
C CYS A 271 -8.64 -10.18 -2.09
N PHE A 272 -7.42 -9.71 -1.99
CA PHE A 272 -6.88 -8.65 -2.82
C PHE A 272 -5.86 -9.24 -3.80
N ASP A 273 -6.30 -9.37 -5.03
CA ASP A 273 -5.48 -9.77 -6.18
C ASP A 273 -5.33 -8.54 -7.08
N PRO A 274 -4.22 -7.81 -7.00
CA PRO A 274 -4.06 -6.58 -7.75
C PRO A 274 -3.89 -6.86 -9.24
N ALA A 275 -4.73 -6.24 -10.05
CA ALA A 275 -4.59 -6.29 -11.51
C ALA A 275 -3.25 -5.67 -11.96
N GLY A 276 -2.72 -6.13 -13.09
CA GLY A 276 -1.48 -5.61 -13.67
C GLY A 276 -0.20 -6.02 -12.94
N GLN A 277 -0.26 -6.94 -11.97
CA GLN A 277 0.95 -7.41 -11.28
C GLN A 277 1.83 -8.29 -12.18
N ASP A 278 1.26 -8.89 -13.21
CA ASP A 278 1.94 -9.84 -14.09
C ASP A 278 2.63 -9.18 -15.29
N ASP A 279 2.32 -7.91 -15.58
CA ASP A 279 2.86 -7.19 -16.74
C ASP A 279 3.56 -5.86 -16.39
N ILE A 280 2.89 -4.94 -15.70
CA ILE A 280 3.47 -3.63 -15.38
C ILE A 280 3.93 -3.48 -13.93
N GLY A 281 3.92 -4.57 -13.16
CA GLY A 281 4.26 -4.50 -11.74
C GLY A 281 3.25 -3.67 -10.94
N GLY A 282 1.95 -3.82 -11.21
CA GLY A 282 0.88 -3.10 -10.51
C GLY A 282 0.56 -3.66 -9.11
N GLY A 283 1.20 -4.75 -8.68
CA GLY A 283 0.97 -5.40 -7.39
C GLY A 283 1.67 -4.72 -6.23
N CYS A 284 1.30 -5.16 -5.01
CA CYS A 284 1.92 -4.68 -3.78
C CYS A 284 3.43 -4.92 -3.78
N GLY A 285 4.20 -3.88 -3.50
CA GLY A 285 5.65 -3.96 -3.43
C GLY A 285 6.39 -4.04 -4.78
N GLN A 286 5.69 -4.09 -5.90
CA GLN A 286 6.27 -4.12 -7.25
C GLN A 286 6.60 -2.71 -7.75
N LEU A 287 7.55 -2.04 -7.13
CA LEU A 287 7.91 -0.64 -7.39
C LEU A 287 9.18 -0.56 -8.26
N TRP A 288 9.19 -1.21 -9.41
CA TRP A 288 10.39 -1.42 -10.24
C TRP A 288 10.96 -0.13 -10.81
N TYR A 289 10.10 0.77 -11.27
CA TYR A 289 10.55 2.00 -11.94
C TYR A 289 11.19 3.02 -11.00
N VAL A 290 10.79 3.00 -9.73
CA VAL A 290 11.34 3.93 -8.74
C VAL A 290 12.73 3.51 -8.25
N GLN A 291 13.08 2.23 -8.38
CA GLN A 291 14.41 1.72 -8.05
C GLN A 291 15.48 2.28 -9.00
N ASP A 292 15.15 2.44 -10.29
CA ASP A 292 16.08 3.01 -11.26
C ASP A 292 16.34 4.49 -10.98
N TYR A 293 15.33 5.24 -10.54
CA TYR A 293 15.53 6.61 -10.10
C TYR A 293 16.51 6.68 -8.93
N ALA A 294 16.32 5.87 -7.90
CA ALA A 294 17.21 5.86 -6.73
C ALA A 294 18.65 5.46 -7.07
N LYS A 295 18.85 4.54 -8.02
CA LYS A 295 20.19 4.17 -8.51
C LYS A 295 20.88 5.30 -9.24
N ASN A 296 20.14 6.10 -9.99
CA ASN A 296 20.66 7.21 -10.78
C ASN A 296 20.86 8.50 -9.95
N HIS A 297 20.29 8.58 -8.74
CA HIS A 297 20.37 9.73 -7.85
C HIS A 297 20.84 9.32 -6.43
N PRO A 298 22.01 8.68 -6.28
CA PRO A 298 22.48 8.18 -4.99
C PRO A 298 22.71 9.30 -3.97
N GLU A 299 22.95 10.52 -4.41
CA GLU A 299 23.13 11.72 -3.58
C GLU A 299 21.87 12.13 -2.83
N LEU A 300 20.68 11.76 -3.34
CA LEU A 300 19.39 12.04 -2.70
C LEU A 300 19.00 10.98 -1.65
N VAL A 301 19.60 9.80 -1.72
CA VAL A 301 19.24 8.68 -0.84
C VAL A 301 19.81 8.90 0.57
N ARG A 302 18.91 9.11 1.54
CA ARG A 302 19.28 9.39 2.95
C ARG A 302 19.54 8.14 3.79
N SER A 303 18.97 7.00 3.41
CA SER A 303 19.24 5.72 4.07
C SER A 303 19.09 4.57 3.08
N SER A 304 20.05 3.65 3.11
CA SER A 304 19.94 2.36 2.43
C SER A 304 19.31 1.34 3.40
N CYS A 305 18.01 1.27 3.44
CA CYS A 305 17.29 0.37 4.33
C CYS A 305 17.36 -1.10 3.90
N GLY A 306 18.36 -1.56 3.22
CA GLY A 306 18.38 -2.93 2.72
C GLY A 306 19.70 -3.44 2.16
N ALA A 307 20.75 -2.61 2.12
CA ALA A 307 22.06 -3.06 1.66
C ALA A 307 22.54 -4.27 2.50
N GLY A 308 22.65 -5.43 1.89
CA GLY A 308 23.13 -6.66 2.52
C GLY A 308 22.06 -7.54 3.20
N ARG A 309 20.77 -7.28 3.04
CA ARG A 309 19.72 -8.18 3.53
C ARG A 309 19.35 -9.18 2.45
N ASP A 310 19.34 -10.46 2.80
CA ASP A 310 18.79 -11.51 1.94
C ASP A 310 17.32 -11.18 1.67
N LYS A 311 17.03 -10.82 0.41
CA LYS A 311 15.65 -10.53 -0.02
C LYS A 311 14.91 -11.84 -0.14
N VAL A 312 13.95 -12.06 0.72
CA VAL A 312 13.11 -13.27 0.67
C VAL A 312 12.18 -13.20 -0.56
N HIS A 313 11.82 -12.00 -1.01
CA HIS A 313 10.93 -11.76 -2.15
C HIS A 313 11.22 -10.41 -2.82
N ALA A 314 12.35 -10.26 -3.53
CA ALA A 314 12.52 -9.09 -4.38
C ALA A 314 11.93 -9.38 -5.77
N PRO A 315 11.11 -8.51 -6.36
CA PRO A 315 10.61 -8.74 -7.70
C PRO A 315 11.78 -8.82 -8.71
N ARG A 316 11.75 -9.79 -9.61
CA ARG A 316 12.69 -9.80 -10.74
C ARG A 316 12.45 -8.53 -11.55
N VAL A 317 13.54 -7.84 -11.91
CA VAL A 317 13.51 -6.86 -12.98
C VAL A 317 13.14 -7.61 -14.26
N ILE A 318 11.91 -7.51 -14.70
CA ILE A 318 11.57 -7.92 -16.07
C ILE A 318 12.19 -6.83 -16.95
N GLU A 319 13.18 -7.18 -17.77
CA GLU A 319 13.64 -6.32 -18.84
C GLU A 319 12.44 -6.07 -19.76
N ILE A 320 11.84 -4.90 -19.62
CA ILE A 320 10.80 -4.46 -20.54
C ILE A 320 11.53 -4.03 -21.79
N VAL A 321 11.52 -4.91 -22.78
CA VAL A 321 11.86 -4.52 -24.15
C VAL A 321 10.83 -3.47 -24.55
N ALA A 322 11.28 -2.22 -24.65
CA ALA A 322 10.47 -1.14 -25.20
C ALA A 322 10.09 -1.52 -26.63
N MET A 323 8.80 -1.75 -26.88
CA MET A 323 8.25 -1.72 -28.24
C MET A 323 7.98 -0.28 -28.64
#